data_46f57a3bafb686ffd67df1b13199c956
#
_entry.id   46f57a3bafb686ffd67df1b13199c956
#
_cell.length_a   1.000
_cell.length_b   1.000
_cell.length_c   1.000
_cell.angle_alpha   90.00
_cell.angle_beta   90.00
_cell.angle_gamma   90.00
#
_symmetry.space_group_name_H-M   'P 1'
#
loop_
_entity.id
_entity.type
_entity.pdbx_description
1 polymer ?
#
loop_
_entity_poly.entity_id
_entity_poly.type
_entity_poly.pdbx_seq_one_letter_code
_entity_poly.pdbx_strand_id
1 'polypeptide(L)'
;MQPSLINWTLSVIDPRAACYTPPADMRQKISQVKALPPLPGIAQRMMELGSDPLADAKKLAELIEQDPLLTAQVIRWASSAFYGYRGKISTVQIAISRVLGFDMVFNLALGLSALSSLRAEKDGPIGTKMYWTHALASVQLMKALNEKMPVEQRQNANQVFLAGLLHNIGFPLLGDQFPEDFSYLNKLILANPSLSVVNLENFALGVDHTVLGAWLMNTWSMPKLISDVVYHHHNPCYRGENSQLNLLTYLSDCLLGQMGIGDARNQSCPEDVYSGLQLSAEICDEVQSRLADQLDGLSASAESLTE
;
A
#
# COMPACT_ATOMS: atom_id res chain seq x y z
N MET A 1 -28.89 26.04 12.72
CA MET A 1 -27.99 24.86 12.82
C MET A 1 -26.58 25.36 12.62
N GLN A 2 -25.67 25.18 13.57
CA GLN A 2 -24.27 25.49 13.33
C GLN A 2 -23.74 24.51 12.28
N PRO A 3 -23.00 24.98 11.26
CA PRO A 3 -22.38 24.07 10.31
C PRO A 3 -21.45 23.10 11.07
N SER A 4 -21.46 21.84 10.70
CA SER A 4 -20.52 20.89 11.28
C SER A 4 -19.08 21.38 11.04
N LEU A 5 -18.14 21.06 11.92
CA LEU A 5 -16.72 21.41 11.77
C LEU A 5 -16.19 21.03 10.39
N ILE A 6 -16.64 19.89 9.87
CA ILE A 6 -16.32 19.38 8.54
C ILE A 6 -16.78 20.35 7.44
N ASN A 7 -18.04 20.78 7.47
CA ASN A 7 -18.57 21.69 6.48
C ASN A 7 -17.87 23.05 6.53
N TRP A 8 -17.55 23.53 7.73
CA TRP A 8 -16.77 24.76 7.88
C TRP A 8 -15.37 24.61 7.27
N THR A 9 -14.66 23.53 7.59
CA THR A 9 -13.31 23.26 7.07
C THR A 9 -13.29 23.15 5.56
N LEU A 10 -14.27 22.46 4.97
CA LEU A 10 -14.36 22.33 3.50
C LEU A 10 -14.75 23.63 2.82
N SER A 11 -15.63 24.46 3.42
CA SER A 11 -16.05 25.74 2.83
C SER A 11 -14.92 26.75 2.75
N VAL A 12 -13.88 26.63 3.58
CA VAL A 12 -12.68 27.47 3.54
C VAL A 12 -11.81 27.13 2.31
N ILE A 13 -11.82 25.85 1.86
CA ILE A 13 -10.99 25.37 0.75
C ILE A 13 -11.74 25.48 -0.58
N ASP A 14 -13.01 25.07 -0.59
CA ASP A 14 -13.89 25.12 -1.76
C ASP A 14 -15.25 25.67 -1.35
N PRO A 15 -15.58 26.90 -1.78
CA PRO A 15 -16.88 27.51 -1.47
C PRO A 15 -18.09 26.65 -1.87
N ARG A 16 -17.94 25.76 -2.88
CA ARG A 16 -18.99 24.86 -3.31
C ARG A 16 -19.23 23.73 -2.31
N ALA A 17 -18.27 23.43 -1.45
CA ALA A 17 -18.38 22.42 -0.43
C ALA A 17 -19.32 22.82 0.73
N ALA A 18 -19.76 24.08 0.81
CA ALA A 18 -20.73 24.56 1.80
C ALA A 18 -22.08 23.83 1.73
N CYS A 19 -22.38 23.22 0.57
CA CYS A 19 -23.61 22.45 0.36
C CYS A 19 -23.40 20.94 0.61
N TYR A 20 -22.20 20.52 1.00
CA TYR A 20 -21.90 19.10 1.23
C TYR A 20 -22.58 18.61 2.52
N THR A 21 -23.39 17.59 2.39
CA THR A 21 -23.95 16.86 3.54
C THR A 21 -23.02 15.67 3.79
N PRO A 22 -22.39 15.55 4.97
CA PRO A 22 -21.60 14.36 5.28
C PRO A 22 -22.41 13.11 5.01
N PRO A 23 -21.83 12.06 4.41
CA PRO A 23 -22.54 10.81 4.21
C PRO A 23 -23.06 10.31 5.56
N ALA A 24 -24.25 9.74 5.55
CA ALA A 24 -24.69 8.89 6.65
C ALA A 24 -23.63 7.79 6.83
N ASP A 25 -23.41 7.40 8.10
CA ASP A 25 -22.41 6.42 8.53
C ASP A 25 -22.09 5.40 7.42
N MET A 26 -20.85 5.39 6.96
CA MET A 26 -20.37 4.49 5.90
C MET A 26 -20.66 3.02 6.20
N ARG A 27 -20.81 2.66 7.49
CA ARG A 27 -21.22 1.31 7.90
C ARG A 27 -22.56 0.91 7.29
N GLN A 28 -23.49 1.86 7.12
CA GLN A 28 -24.74 1.61 6.43
C GLN A 28 -24.52 1.42 4.93
N LYS A 29 -23.67 2.24 4.29
CA LYS A 29 -23.32 2.08 2.88
C LYS A 29 -22.60 0.74 2.65
N ILE A 30 -21.64 0.40 3.49
CA ILE A 30 -20.92 -0.87 3.44
C ILE A 30 -21.86 -2.07 3.57
N SER A 31 -22.86 -2.00 4.49
CA SER A 31 -23.84 -3.07 4.65
C SER A 31 -24.74 -3.28 3.43
N GLN A 32 -24.82 -2.29 2.57
CA GLN A 32 -25.58 -2.35 1.31
C GLN A 32 -24.75 -2.86 0.12
N VAL A 33 -23.41 -2.94 0.27
CA VAL A 33 -22.54 -3.50 -0.77
C VAL A 33 -22.82 -5.00 -0.90
N LYS A 34 -23.42 -5.39 -2.02
CA LYS A 34 -23.82 -6.78 -2.28
C LYS A 34 -22.65 -7.71 -2.56
N ALA A 35 -21.58 -7.18 -3.15
CA ALA A 35 -20.36 -7.92 -3.45
C ALA A 35 -19.18 -6.95 -3.59
N LEU A 36 -18.03 -7.32 -3.04
CA LEU A 36 -16.76 -6.65 -3.31
C LEU A 36 -16.24 -7.05 -4.70
N PRO A 37 -15.36 -6.24 -5.31
CA PRO A 37 -14.70 -6.61 -6.54
C PRO A 37 -14.07 -8.00 -6.41
N PRO A 38 -14.31 -8.92 -7.35
CA PRO A 38 -13.69 -10.24 -7.30
C PRO A 38 -12.18 -10.12 -7.52
N LEU A 39 -11.42 -11.04 -6.93
CA LEU A 39 -10.00 -11.16 -7.23
C LEU A 39 -9.84 -11.48 -8.73
N PRO A 40 -9.05 -10.69 -9.49
CA PRO A 40 -8.81 -10.96 -10.89
C PRO A 40 -8.31 -12.37 -11.16
N GLY A 41 -8.79 -13.01 -12.23
CA GLY A 41 -8.48 -14.41 -12.53
C GLY A 41 -6.98 -14.69 -12.67
N ILE A 42 -6.20 -13.69 -13.12
CA ILE A 42 -4.74 -13.83 -13.18
C ILE A 42 -4.12 -13.85 -11.78
N ALA A 43 -4.59 -13.03 -10.84
CA ALA A 43 -4.12 -13.04 -9.45
C ALA A 43 -4.47 -14.38 -8.75
N GLN A 44 -5.65 -14.95 -9.02
CA GLN A 44 -6.02 -16.28 -8.56
C GLN A 44 -5.03 -17.35 -9.05
N ARG A 45 -4.74 -17.39 -10.35
CA ARG A 45 -3.77 -18.33 -10.92
C ARG A 45 -2.35 -18.11 -10.41
N MET A 46 -1.99 -16.89 -10.07
CA MET A 46 -0.71 -16.61 -9.43
C MET A 46 -0.66 -17.20 -8.02
N MET A 47 -1.72 -17.10 -7.22
CA MET A 47 -1.79 -17.75 -5.91
C MET A 47 -1.68 -19.27 -6.02
N GLU A 48 -2.33 -19.87 -7.02
CA GLU A 48 -2.20 -21.31 -7.32
C GLU A 48 -0.76 -21.66 -7.69
N LEU A 49 -0.11 -20.87 -8.56
CA LEU A 49 1.31 -21.05 -8.93
C LEU A 49 2.24 -20.92 -7.71
N GLY A 50 1.97 -19.98 -6.80
CA GLY A 50 2.74 -19.80 -5.58
C GLY A 50 2.67 -21.00 -4.62
N SER A 51 1.66 -21.84 -4.77
CA SER A 51 1.47 -23.09 -4.01
C SER A 51 2.03 -24.32 -4.73
N ASP A 52 2.49 -24.17 -5.98
CA ASP A 52 3.07 -25.27 -6.77
C ASP A 52 4.56 -25.44 -6.44
N PRO A 53 4.97 -26.58 -5.85
CA PRO A 53 6.40 -26.85 -5.58
C PRO A 53 7.29 -26.89 -6.84
N LEU A 54 6.67 -27.00 -8.02
CA LEU A 54 7.36 -27.02 -9.32
C LEU A 54 7.26 -25.67 -10.05
N ALA A 55 6.86 -24.60 -9.32
CA ALA A 55 6.86 -23.25 -9.87
C ALA A 55 8.28 -22.83 -10.26
N ASP A 56 8.42 -22.29 -11.46
CA ASP A 56 9.68 -21.80 -11.99
C ASP A 56 9.51 -20.47 -12.74
N ALA A 57 10.64 -19.86 -13.11
CA ALA A 57 10.65 -18.60 -13.84
C ALA A 57 9.91 -18.63 -15.17
N LYS A 58 9.87 -19.80 -15.82
CA LYS A 58 9.19 -19.97 -17.12
C LYS A 58 7.68 -19.96 -16.92
N LYS A 59 7.16 -20.77 -15.99
CA LYS A 59 5.71 -20.81 -15.65
C LYS A 59 5.21 -19.45 -15.23
N LEU A 60 5.99 -18.73 -14.41
CA LEU A 60 5.63 -17.39 -13.97
C LEU A 60 5.59 -16.40 -15.14
N ALA A 61 6.59 -16.43 -16.02
CA ALA A 61 6.63 -15.58 -17.20
C ALA A 61 5.44 -15.87 -18.14
N GLU A 62 5.17 -17.15 -18.44
CA GLU A 62 4.06 -17.58 -19.27
C GLU A 62 2.70 -17.14 -18.70
N LEU A 63 2.54 -17.13 -17.38
CA LEU A 63 1.34 -16.68 -16.72
C LEU A 63 1.16 -15.17 -16.84
N ILE A 64 2.20 -14.38 -16.57
CA ILE A 64 2.17 -12.92 -16.65
C ILE A 64 1.96 -12.47 -18.11
N GLU A 65 2.61 -13.12 -19.07
CA GLU A 65 2.54 -12.77 -20.49
C GLU A 65 1.18 -13.03 -21.13
N GLN A 66 0.24 -13.68 -20.43
CA GLN A 66 -1.17 -13.76 -20.85
C GLN A 66 -1.92 -12.43 -20.68
N ASP A 67 -1.42 -11.52 -19.86
CA ASP A 67 -1.97 -10.18 -19.69
C ASP A 67 -0.97 -9.14 -20.24
N PRO A 68 -1.26 -8.49 -21.38
CA PRO A 68 -0.36 -7.52 -21.98
C PRO A 68 -0.09 -6.30 -21.10
N LEU A 69 -1.08 -5.84 -20.30
CA LEU A 69 -0.92 -4.71 -19.40
C LEU A 69 0.02 -5.07 -18.25
N LEU A 70 -0.23 -6.20 -17.60
CA LEU A 70 0.62 -6.70 -16.52
C LEU A 70 2.06 -6.94 -17.01
N THR A 71 2.20 -7.53 -18.20
CA THR A 71 3.51 -7.72 -18.85
C THR A 71 4.25 -6.40 -19.01
N ALA A 72 3.57 -5.39 -19.55
CA ALA A 72 4.17 -4.07 -19.75
C ALA A 72 4.56 -3.42 -18.42
N GLN A 73 3.74 -3.51 -17.39
CA GLN A 73 4.01 -2.98 -16.06
C GLN A 73 5.21 -3.66 -15.40
N VAL A 74 5.29 -4.99 -15.44
CA VAL A 74 6.44 -5.75 -14.89
C VAL A 74 7.75 -5.40 -15.62
N ILE A 75 7.73 -5.33 -16.96
CA ILE A 75 8.90 -4.96 -17.75
C ILE A 75 9.32 -3.50 -17.47
N ARG A 76 8.36 -2.59 -17.39
CA ARG A 76 8.60 -1.17 -17.07
C ARG A 76 9.23 -1.04 -15.69
N TRP A 77 8.68 -1.72 -14.69
CA TRP A 77 9.23 -1.75 -13.34
C TRP A 77 10.67 -2.28 -13.31
N ALA A 78 10.92 -3.43 -13.92
CA ALA A 78 12.25 -4.01 -14.00
C ALA A 78 13.25 -3.11 -14.74
N SER A 79 12.79 -2.31 -15.71
CA SER A 79 13.59 -1.37 -16.50
C SER A 79 13.82 -0.04 -15.81
N SER A 80 13.23 0.19 -14.64
CA SER A 80 13.37 1.46 -13.92
C SER A 80 14.83 1.71 -13.53
N ALA A 81 15.22 2.98 -13.49
CA ALA A 81 16.56 3.41 -13.08
C ALA A 81 16.92 2.92 -11.66
N PHE A 82 15.91 2.65 -10.84
CA PHE A 82 16.06 2.13 -9.49
C PHE A 82 16.87 0.83 -9.42
N TYR A 83 16.64 -0.12 -10.36
CA TYR A 83 17.37 -1.39 -10.37
C TYR A 83 18.74 -1.32 -11.05
N GLY A 84 19.07 -0.21 -11.69
CA GLY A 84 20.41 0.04 -12.29
C GLY A 84 20.83 -0.97 -13.34
N TYR A 85 19.92 -1.77 -13.89
CA TYR A 85 20.25 -2.74 -14.92
C TYR A 85 20.56 -2.07 -16.26
N ARG A 86 21.78 -2.23 -16.75
CA ARG A 86 22.26 -1.57 -17.99
C ARG A 86 21.87 -2.27 -19.29
N GLY A 87 21.30 -3.48 -19.19
CA GLY A 87 20.85 -4.25 -20.37
C GLY A 87 19.42 -3.88 -20.80
N LYS A 88 19.01 -4.37 -21.96
CA LYS A 88 17.63 -4.26 -22.43
C LYS A 88 16.77 -5.37 -21.79
N ILE A 89 15.66 -5.00 -21.17
CA ILE A 89 14.67 -5.93 -20.63
C ILE A 89 13.51 -5.97 -21.62
N SER A 90 13.41 -7.06 -22.37
CA SER A 90 12.41 -7.23 -23.44
C SER A 90 11.36 -8.29 -23.15
N THR A 91 11.52 -9.08 -22.08
CA THR A 91 10.60 -10.16 -21.68
C THR A 91 10.51 -10.24 -20.15
N VAL A 92 9.40 -10.79 -19.65
CA VAL A 92 9.23 -11.08 -18.24
C VAL A 92 10.28 -12.07 -17.74
N GLN A 93 10.65 -13.04 -18.57
CA GLN A 93 11.67 -14.02 -18.22
C GLN A 93 13.05 -13.36 -17.97
N ILE A 94 13.40 -12.32 -18.74
CA ILE A 94 14.64 -11.55 -18.51
C ILE A 94 14.50 -10.74 -17.21
N ALA A 95 13.35 -10.14 -16.94
CA ALA A 95 13.10 -9.44 -15.68
C ALA A 95 13.30 -10.36 -14.48
N ILE A 96 12.79 -11.60 -14.53
CA ILE A 96 12.94 -12.60 -13.49
C ILE A 96 14.41 -13.02 -13.34
N SER A 97 15.03 -13.44 -14.44
CA SER A 97 16.32 -14.14 -14.38
C SER A 97 17.54 -13.23 -14.18
N ARG A 98 17.42 -11.95 -14.53
CA ARG A 98 18.57 -11.02 -14.58
C ARG A 98 18.45 -9.80 -13.67
N VAL A 99 17.26 -9.44 -13.22
CA VAL A 99 17.04 -8.17 -12.52
C VAL A 99 16.39 -8.37 -11.17
N LEU A 100 15.19 -8.92 -11.12
CA LEU A 100 14.33 -8.92 -9.95
C LEU A 100 14.35 -10.26 -9.17
N GLY A 101 14.56 -11.38 -9.86
CA GLY A 101 14.35 -12.71 -9.29
C GLY A 101 12.87 -13.14 -9.33
N PHE A 102 12.64 -14.44 -9.07
CA PHE A 102 11.32 -15.06 -9.12
C PHE A 102 10.35 -14.43 -8.11
N ASP A 103 10.73 -14.40 -6.85
CA ASP A 103 9.86 -13.95 -5.75
C ASP A 103 9.42 -12.50 -5.91
N MET A 104 10.34 -11.62 -6.31
CA MET A 104 10.05 -10.22 -6.53
C MET A 104 9.04 -10.02 -7.66
N VAL A 105 9.25 -10.68 -8.80
CA VAL A 105 8.33 -10.58 -9.94
C VAL A 105 6.99 -11.21 -9.60
N PHE A 106 6.98 -12.34 -8.90
CA PHE A 106 5.75 -12.99 -8.45
C PHE A 106 4.90 -12.05 -7.56
N ASN A 107 5.50 -11.49 -6.51
CA ASN A 107 4.80 -10.63 -5.57
C ASN A 107 4.35 -9.30 -6.21
N LEU A 108 5.21 -8.71 -7.07
CA LEU A 108 4.85 -7.52 -7.82
C LEU A 108 3.67 -7.77 -8.75
N ALA A 109 3.72 -8.84 -9.53
CA ALA A 109 2.65 -9.16 -10.48
C ALA A 109 1.34 -9.55 -9.76
N LEU A 110 1.44 -10.24 -8.62
CA LEU A 110 0.27 -10.53 -7.78
C LEU A 110 -0.38 -9.23 -7.28
N GLY A 111 0.42 -8.31 -6.72
CA GLY A 111 -0.09 -7.03 -6.23
C GLY A 111 -0.66 -6.14 -7.33
N LEU A 112 0.04 -6.01 -8.47
CA LEU A 112 -0.44 -5.28 -9.64
C LEU A 112 -1.78 -5.85 -10.14
N SER A 113 -1.86 -7.19 -10.24
CA SER A 113 -3.09 -7.86 -10.66
C SER A 113 -4.24 -7.64 -9.68
N ALA A 114 -3.97 -7.72 -8.37
CA ALA A 114 -4.97 -7.48 -7.35
C ALA A 114 -5.53 -6.06 -7.43
N LEU A 115 -4.67 -5.07 -7.65
CA LEU A 115 -5.04 -3.65 -7.74
C LEU A 115 -5.68 -3.27 -9.08
N SER A 116 -5.46 -4.02 -10.15
CA SER A 116 -5.97 -3.70 -11.50
C SER A 116 -7.49 -3.64 -11.58
N SER A 117 -8.21 -4.26 -10.65
CA SER A 117 -9.68 -4.24 -10.58
C SER A 117 -10.23 -3.03 -9.84
N LEU A 118 -9.38 -2.28 -9.12
CA LEU A 118 -9.78 -1.15 -8.28
C LEU A 118 -9.49 0.17 -9.00
N ARG A 119 -10.52 1.01 -9.12
CA ARG A 119 -10.42 2.32 -9.78
C ARG A 119 -10.63 3.41 -8.76
N ALA A 120 -9.61 4.22 -8.54
CA ALA A 120 -9.70 5.38 -7.68
C ALA A 120 -9.15 6.63 -8.40
N GLU A 121 -9.48 7.82 -7.89
CA GLU A 121 -8.98 9.10 -8.37
C GLU A 121 -7.44 9.11 -8.32
N LYS A 122 -6.81 9.67 -9.39
CA LYS A 122 -5.35 9.63 -9.54
C LYS A 122 -4.65 10.52 -8.54
N ASP A 123 -5.14 11.74 -8.40
CA ASP A 123 -4.49 12.79 -7.61
C ASP A 123 -5.08 12.89 -6.20
N GLY A 124 -4.34 13.52 -5.31
CA GLY A 124 -4.73 13.72 -3.91
C GLY A 124 -3.85 12.99 -2.91
N PRO A 125 -4.00 13.31 -1.61
CA PRO A 125 -3.19 12.73 -0.54
C PRO A 125 -3.25 11.21 -0.42
N ILE A 126 -4.36 10.60 -0.85
CA ILE A 126 -4.60 9.16 -0.87
C ILE A 126 -4.96 8.65 -2.28
N GLY A 127 -4.75 9.48 -3.32
CA GLY A 127 -4.95 9.11 -4.72
C GLY A 127 -4.02 7.99 -5.19
N THR A 128 -4.32 7.35 -6.33
CA THR A 128 -3.56 6.18 -6.80
C THR A 128 -2.09 6.48 -7.04
N LYS A 129 -1.73 7.70 -7.44
CA LYS A 129 -0.33 8.11 -7.57
C LYS A 129 0.41 8.08 -6.22
N MET A 130 -0.20 8.64 -5.16
CA MET A 130 0.37 8.61 -3.82
C MET A 130 0.38 7.19 -3.26
N TYR A 131 -0.68 6.41 -3.47
CA TYR A 131 -0.75 5.02 -3.08
C TYR A 131 0.45 4.21 -3.63
N TRP A 132 0.70 4.29 -4.95
CA TRP A 132 1.83 3.57 -5.54
C TRP A 132 3.18 4.09 -5.05
N THR A 133 3.35 5.40 -4.92
CA THR A 133 4.60 5.98 -4.37
C THR A 133 4.85 5.45 -2.96
N HIS A 134 3.83 5.46 -2.11
CA HIS A 134 3.92 4.95 -0.74
C HIS A 134 4.18 3.45 -0.70
N ALA A 135 3.41 2.65 -1.44
CA ALA A 135 3.55 1.20 -1.48
C ALA A 135 4.96 0.75 -1.90
N LEU A 136 5.51 1.39 -2.94
CA LEU A 136 6.85 1.07 -3.43
C LEU A 136 7.95 1.53 -2.47
N ALA A 137 7.79 2.70 -1.86
CA ALA A 137 8.70 3.20 -0.84
C ALA A 137 8.66 2.31 0.42
N SER A 138 7.46 1.88 0.85
CA SER A 138 7.27 0.96 1.98
C SER A 138 7.97 -0.37 1.73
N VAL A 139 7.82 -0.98 0.56
CA VAL A 139 8.52 -2.22 0.20
C VAL A 139 10.03 -2.07 0.36
N GLN A 140 10.61 -0.98 -0.15
CA GLN A 140 12.06 -0.76 -0.09
C GLN A 140 12.53 -0.49 1.34
N LEU A 141 11.81 0.37 2.05
CA LEU A 141 12.14 0.73 3.43
C LEU A 141 12.03 -0.48 4.36
N MET A 142 10.92 -1.20 4.30
CA MET A 142 10.70 -2.41 5.10
C MET A 142 11.74 -3.49 4.81
N LYS A 143 12.11 -3.69 3.54
CA LYS A 143 13.17 -4.64 3.16
C LYS A 143 14.50 -4.25 3.79
N ALA A 144 14.91 -2.97 3.66
CA ALA A 144 16.17 -2.47 4.20
C ALA A 144 16.21 -2.54 5.74
N LEU A 145 15.11 -2.20 6.41
CA LEU A 145 14.98 -2.32 7.87
C LEU A 145 15.02 -3.79 8.31
N ASN A 146 14.32 -4.69 7.62
CA ASN A 146 14.31 -6.13 7.91
C ASN A 146 15.72 -6.75 7.81
N GLU A 147 16.54 -6.29 6.86
CA GLU A 147 17.95 -6.71 6.74
C GLU A 147 18.83 -6.24 7.90
N LYS A 148 18.42 -5.16 8.60
CA LYS A 148 19.11 -4.63 9.79
C LYS A 148 18.66 -5.29 11.09
N MET A 149 17.51 -5.95 11.11
CA MET A 149 17.02 -6.71 12.27
C MET A 149 17.92 -7.91 12.57
N PRO A 150 17.95 -8.39 13.83
CA PRO A 150 18.59 -9.66 14.19
C PRO A 150 18.07 -10.80 13.32
N VAL A 151 18.94 -11.71 12.91
CA VAL A 151 18.65 -12.78 11.94
C VAL A 151 17.44 -13.63 12.37
N GLU A 152 17.31 -13.86 13.68
CA GLU A 152 16.23 -14.69 14.29
C GLU A 152 14.86 -13.99 14.24
N GLN A 153 14.83 -12.67 14.04
CA GLN A 153 13.60 -11.88 14.00
C GLN A 153 13.24 -11.43 12.58
N ARG A 154 14.14 -11.65 11.62
CA ARG A 154 13.88 -11.26 10.22
C ARG A 154 12.64 -11.95 9.68
N GLN A 155 11.80 -11.14 9.08
CA GLN A 155 10.60 -11.60 8.43
C GLN A 155 10.93 -12.15 7.03
N ASN A 156 10.10 -13.06 6.55
CA ASN A 156 10.25 -13.59 5.20
C ASN A 156 10.15 -12.45 4.16
N ALA A 157 11.09 -12.38 3.23
CA ALA A 157 11.19 -11.29 2.25
C ALA A 157 9.93 -11.13 1.39
N ASN A 158 9.25 -12.24 1.04
CA ASN A 158 8.01 -12.21 0.26
C ASN A 158 6.85 -11.62 1.05
N GLN A 159 6.78 -11.95 2.35
CA GLN A 159 5.78 -11.41 3.27
C GLN A 159 6.00 -9.92 3.50
N VAL A 160 7.26 -9.48 3.68
CA VAL A 160 7.63 -8.06 3.79
C VAL A 160 7.22 -7.31 2.52
N PHE A 161 7.47 -7.88 1.36
CA PHE A 161 7.10 -7.28 0.08
C PHE A 161 5.59 -7.10 -0.05
N LEU A 162 4.81 -8.17 0.16
CA LEU A 162 3.35 -8.11 0.06
C LEU A 162 2.72 -7.19 1.10
N ALA A 163 3.23 -7.20 2.33
CA ALA A 163 2.80 -6.29 3.37
C ALA A 163 3.03 -4.83 2.97
N GLY A 164 4.25 -4.48 2.54
CA GLY A 164 4.57 -3.14 2.07
C GLY A 164 3.72 -2.68 0.87
N LEU A 165 3.38 -3.61 -0.03
CA LEU A 165 2.60 -3.28 -1.23
C LEU A 165 1.10 -3.11 -0.94
N LEU A 166 0.53 -3.89 -0.03
CA LEU A 166 -0.92 -4.06 0.10
C LEU A 166 -1.53 -3.47 1.39
N HIS A 167 -0.71 -3.06 2.39
CA HIS A 167 -1.29 -2.65 3.69
C HIS A 167 -2.32 -1.52 3.58
N ASN A 168 -2.17 -0.62 2.61
CA ASN A 168 -3.07 0.51 2.35
C ASN A 168 -4.12 0.25 1.24
N ILE A 169 -4.37 -1.02 0.87
CA ILE A 169 -5.30 -1.38 -0.22
C ILE A 169 -6.75 -0.89 0.02
N GLY A 170 -7.08 -0.56 1.25
CA GLY A 170 -8.37 0.03 1.59
C GLY A 170 -8.64 1.37 0.91
N PHE A 171 -7.62 2.18 0.62
CA PHE A 171 -7.79 3.44 -0.12
C PHE A 171 -8.24 3.22 -1.56
N PRO A 172 -7.58 2.39 -2.38
CA PRO A 172 -8.11 2.05 -3.70
C PRO A 172 -9.52 1.45 -3.66
N LEU A 173 -9.83 0.60 -2.67
CA LEU A 173 -11.18 0.06 -2.51
C LEU A 173 -12.20 1.17 -2.20
N LEU A 174 -11.85 2.08 -1.30
CA LEU A 174 -12.71 3.22 -0.97
C LEU A 174 -12.98 4.07 -2.22
N GLY A 175 -11.94 4.35 -3.02
CA GLY A 175 -12.07 5.11 -4.27
C GLY A 175 -12.93 4.42 -5.32
N ASP A 176 -12.81 3.10 -5.45
CA ASP A 176 -13.58 2.30 -6.41
C ASP A 176 -15.06 2.19 -6.03
N GLN A 177 -15.33 1.87 -4.78
CA GLN A 177 -16.70 1.59 -4.33
C GLN A 177 -17.46 2.84 -3.89
N PHE A 178 -16.75 3.88 -3.44
CA PHE A 178 -17.33 5.10 -2.85
C PHE A 178 -16.58 6.36 -3.34
N PRO A 179 -16.58 6.66 -4.65
CA PRO A 179 -15.76 7.72 -5.22
C PRO A 179 -16.06 9.12 -4.67
N GLU A 180 -17.31 9.41 -4.32
CA GLU A 180 -17.70 10.70 -3.73
C GLU A 180 -17.12 10.84 -2.31
N ASP A 181 -17.19 9.79 -1.50
CA ASP A 181 -16.62 9.76 -0.15
C ASP A 181 -15.10 9.82 -0.18
N PHE A 182 -14.48 9.18 -1.17
CA PHE A 182 -13.04 9.24 -1.41
C PHE A 182 -12.58 10.66 -1.77
N SER A 183 -13.25 11.31 -2.72
CA SER A 183 -12.96 12.70 -3.10
C SER A 183 -13.17 13.65 -1.92
N TYR A 184 -14.19 13.42 -1.12
CA TYR A 184 -14.43 14.18 0.12
C TYR A 184 -13.30 13.99 1.13
N LEU A 185 -12.87 12.76 1.38
CA LEU A 185 -11.78 12.47 2.31
C LEU A 185 -10.46 13.12 1.85
N ASN A 186 -10.15 13.09 0.54
CA ASN A 186 -8.98 13.79 -0.02
C ASN A 186 -8.98 15.28 0.34
N LYS A 187 -10.12 15.96 0.16
CA LYS A 187 -10.27 17.38 0.53
C LYS A 187 -10.14 17.61 2.04
N LEU A 188 -10.70 16.71 2.84
CA LEU A 188 -10.63 16.79 4.29
C LEU A 188 -9.20 16.64 4.81
N ILE A 189 -8.41 15.72 4.23
CA ILE A 189 -6.99 15.54 4.57
C ILE A 189 -6.18 16.78 4.20
N LEU A 190 -6.41 17.36 3.02
CA LEU A 190 -5.75 18.60 2.60
C LEU A 190 -6.05 19.78 3.53
N ALA A 191 -7.30 19.85 4.02
CA ALA A 191 -7.74 20.90 4.95
C ALA A 191 -7.19 20.73 6.37
N ASN A 192 -6.78 19.52 6.74
CA ASN A 192 -6.36 19.17 8.09
C ASN A 192 -5.03 18.42 8.11
N PRO A 193 -3.94 19.04 7.60
CA PRO A 193 -2.67 18.35 7.38
C PRO A 193 -1.99 17.85 8.67
N SER A 194 -2.40 18.36 9.83
CA SER A 194 -1.86 17.96 11.14
C SER A 194 -2.62 16.82 11.81
N LEU A 195 -3.77 16.41 11.26
CA LEU A 195 -4.56 15.33 11.82
C LEU A 195 -4.21 13.99 11.16
N SER A 196 -4.30 12.92 11.94
CA SER A 196 -4.15 11.55 11.44
C SER A 196 -5.24 11.24 10.42
N VAL A 197 -4.86 10.61 9.30
CA VAL A 197 -5.81 10.20 8.26
C VAL A 197 -6.84 9.23 8.84
N VAL A 198 -6.41 8.25 9.64
CA VAL A 198 -7.31 7.29 10.32
C VAL A 198 -8.35 8.01 11.19
N ASN A 199 -7.94 9.08 11.91
CA ASN A 199 -8.90 9.85 12.72
C ASN A 199 -9.90 10.60 11.83
N LEU A 200 -9.45 11.15 10.70
CA LEU A 200 -10.32 11.82 9.73
C LEU A 200 -11.30 10.85 9.08
N GLU A 201 -10.86 9.66 8.73
CA GLU A 201 -11.70 8.57 8.20
C GLU A 201 -12.77 8.17 9.21
N ASN A 202 -12.37 7.83 10.43
CA ASN A 202 -13.29 7.43 11.49
C ASN A 202 -14.30 8.53 11.83
N PHE A 203 -13.86 9.80 11.80
CA PHE A 203 -14.75 10.95 12.05
C PHE A 203 -15.72 11.19 10.89
N ALA A 204 -15.23 11.14 9.64
CA ALA A 204 -16.01 11.49 8.47
C ALA A 204 -16.86 10.32 7.94
N LEU A 205 -16.33 9.10 8.02
CA LEU A 205 -16.87 7.91 7.38
C LEU A 205 -17.35 6.85 8.38
N GLY A 206 -16.91 6.91 9.63
CA GLY A 206 -17.21 5.91 10.67
C GLY A 206 -16.47 4.58 10.48
N VAL A 207 -15.58 4.50 9.52
CA VAL A 207 -14.72 3.35 9.19
C VAL A 207 -13.45 3.86 8.53
N ASP A 208 -12.34 3.17 8.71
CA ASP A 208 -11.06 3.51 8.10
C ASP A 208 -10.62 2.46 7.05
N HIS A 209 -9.58 2.82 6.30
CA HIS A 209 -9.03 2.01 5.24
C HIS A 209 -8.51 0.65 5.73
N THR A 210 -8.11 0.53 7.00
CA THR A 210 -7.60 -0.75 7.55
C THR A 210 -8.72 -1.78 7.61
N VAL A 211 -9.91 -1.37 8.03
CA VAL A 211 -11.12 -2.21 8.07
C VAL A 211 -11.56 -2.60 6.66
N LEU A 212 -11.62 -1.62 5.74
CA LEU A 212 -12.00 -1.84 4.35
C LEU A 212 -11.02 -2.78 3.64
N GLY A 213 -9.73 -2.54 3.82
CA GLY A 213 -8.67 -3.37 3.25
C GLY A 213 -8.70 -4.80 3.78
N ALA A 214 -8.83 -4.98 5.09
CA ALA A 214 -8.94 -6.31 5.70
C ALA A 214 -10.19 -7.07 5.21
N TRP A 215 -11.30 -6.37 5.04
CA TRP A 215 -12.51 -6.97 4.46
C TRP A 215 -12.27 -7.47 3.04
N LEU A 216 -11.59 -6.67 2.20
CA LEU A 216 -11.22 -7.07 0.85
C LEU A 216 -10.27 -8.29 0.85
N MET A 217 -9.20 -8.23 1.68
CA MET A 217 -8.23 -9.33 1.80
C MET A 217 -8.91 -10.66 2.20
N ASN A 218 -9.82 -10.61 3.16
CA ASN A 218 -10.60 -11.79 3.56
C ASN A 218 -11.51 -12.30 2.45
N THR A 219 -12.16 -11.39 1.71
CA THR A 219 -13.02 -11.76 0.56
C THR A 219 -12.22 -12.43 -0.55
N TRP A 220 -10.98 -11.98 -0.77
CA TRP A 220 -10.06 -12.57 -1.74
C TRP A 220 -9.34 -13.81 -1.23
N SER A 221 -9.62 -14.26 -0.01
CA SER A 221 -8.94 -15.41 0.64
C SER A 221 -7.42 -15.25 0.65
N MET A 222 -6.94 -14.02 0.83
CA MET A 222 -5.51 -13.75 0.97
C MET A 222 -4.96 -14.37 2.26
N PRO A 223 -3.67 -14.70 2.32
CA PRO A 223 -3.06 -15.25 3.53
C PRO A 223 -3.39 -14.41 4.76
N LYS A 224 -3.80 -15.08 5.85
CA LYS A 224 -4.20 -14.42 7.11
C LYS A 224 -3.17 -13.39 7.59
N LEU A 225 -1.87 -13.71 7.46
CA LEU A 225 -0.78 -12.80 7.79
C LEU A 225 -0.91 -11.43 7.09
N ILE A 226 -1.25 -11.42 5.81
CA ILE A 226 -1.40 -10.15 5.05
C ILE A 226 -2.67 -9.42 5.51
N SER A 227 -3.78 -10.15 5.72
CA SER A 227 -5.00 -9.57 6.27
C SER A 227 -4.78 -8.96 7.66
N ASP A 228 -3.98 -9.61 8.51
CA ASP A 228 -3.63 -9.11 9.85
C ASP A 228 -2.80 -7.82 9.75
N VAL A 229 -1.81 -7.75 8.87
CA VAL A 229 -1.03 -6.52 8.65
C VAL A 229 -1.92 -5.40 8.13
N VAL A 230 -2.73 -5.64 7.11
CA VAL A 230 -3.66 -4.65 6.56
C VAL A 230 -4.57 -4.08 7.65
N TYR A 231 -5.05 -4.93 8.57
CA TYR A 231 -5.94 -4.49 9.66
C TYR A 231 -5.22 -3.76 10.79
N HIS A 232 -3.98 -4.15 11.12
CA HIS A 232 -3.30 -3.69 12.34
C HIS A 232 -2.14 -2.73 12.11
N HIS A 233 -1.78 -2.37 10.86
CA HIS A 233 -0.56 -1.59 10.60
C HIS A 233 -0.52 -0.21 11.28
N HIS A 234 -1.66 0.36 11.66
CA HIS A 234 -1.71 1.57 12.49
C HIS A 234 -1.75 1.30 14.00
N ASN A 235 -1.65 0.04 14.44
CA ASN A 235 -1.68 -0.32 15.86
C ASN A 235 -0.29 -0.74 16.39
N PRO A 236 0.50 0.18 16.98
CA PRO A 236 1.82 -0.14 17.53
C PRO A 236 1.77 -1.06 18.74
N CYS A 237 0.59 -1.22 19.35
CA CYS A 237 0.37 -2.07 20.51
C CYS A 237 -0.09 -3.49 20.15
N TYR A 238 -0.21 -3.83 18.87
CA TYR A 238 -0.59 -5.18 18.45
C TYR A 238 0.48 -6.20 18.88
N ARG A 239 0.05 -7.25 19.58
CA ARG A 239 0.91 -8.32 20.13
C ARG A 239 0.41 -9.72 19.76
N GLY A 240 -0.38 -9.80 18.69
CA GLY A 240 -0.87 -11.09 18.16
C GLY A 240 0.17 -11.80 17.32
N GLU A 241 -0.29 -12.83 16.65
CA GLU A 241 0.48 -13.54 15.62
C GLU A 241 0.95 -12.53 14.55
N ASN A 242 2.20 -12.67 14.08
CA ASN A 242 2.81 -11.77 13.10
C ASN A 242 3.05 -10.32 13.57
N SER A 243 3.10 -10.07 14.88
CA SER A 243 3.32 -8.72 15.44
C SER A 243 4.61 -8.06 14.95
N GLN A 244 5.67 -8.81 14.67
CA GLN A 244 6.93 -8.29 14.15
C GLN A 244 6.77 -7.65 12.75
N LEU A 245 6.04 -8.32 11.83
CA LEU A 245 5.78 -7.77 10.52
C LEU A 245 4.88 -6.53 10.62
N ASN A 246 3.91 -6.55 11.52
CA ASN A 246 3.04 -5.41 11.78
C ASN A 246 3.82 -4.20 12.33
N LEU A 247 4.72 -4.42 13.30
CA LEU A 247 5.57 -3.35 13.83
C LEU A 247 6.52 -2.80 12.77
N LEU A 248 7.05 -3.67 11.90
CA LEU A 248 7.91 -3.25 10.77
C LEU A 248 7.14 -2.37 9.79
N THR A 249 5.89 -2.71 9.48
CA THR A 249 5.01 -1.89 8.63
C THR A 249 4.72 -0.55 9.30
N TYR A 250 4.32 -0.56 10.58
CA TYR A 250 4.08 0.65 11.36
C TYR A 250 5.29 1.60 11.40
N LEU A 251 6.50 1.05 11.64
CA LEU A 251 7.74 1.84 11.62
C LEU A 251 7.98 2.46 10.25
N SER A 252 7.80 1.67 9.19
CA SER A 252 7.92 2.15 7.81
C SER A 252 6.99 3.33 7.55
N ASP A 253 5.73 3.24 7.94
CA ASP A 253 4.74 4.31 7.76
C ASP A 253 5.12 5.58 8.52
N CYS A 254 5.59 5.46 9.77
CA CYS A 254 6.09 6.59 10.53
C CYS A 254 7.25 7.30 9.83
N LEU A 255 8.24 6.53 9.34
CA LEU A 255 9.41 7.09 8.66
C LEU A 255 9.03 7.73 7.32
N LEU A 256 8.15 7.12 6.54
CA LEU A 256 7.65 7.69 5.29
C LEU A 256 6.78 8.92 5.55
N GLY A 257 5.97 8.91 6.60
CA GLY A 257 5.18 10.06 7.03
C GLY A 257 6.02 11.29 7.35
N GLN A 258 7.21 11.12 7.96
CA GLN A 258 8.20 12.19 8.18
C GLN A 258 8.74 12.77 6.86
N MET A 259 8.76 11.97 5.79
CA MET A 259 9.14 12.41 4.44
C MET A 259 7.96 12.98 3.64
N GLY A 260 6.78 13.08 4.24
CA GLY A 260 5.54 13.57 3.59
C GLY A 260 4.89 12.55 2.64
N ILE A 261 5.26 11.27 2.76
CA ILE A 261 4.74 10.18 1.93
C ILE A 261 3.76 9.33 2.74
N GLY A 262 2.59 9.07 2.17
CA GLY A 262 1.57 8.22 2.79
C GLY A 262 0.66 8.97 3.77
N ASP A 263 0.03 8.22 4.65
CA ASP A 263 -1.06 8.65 5.54
C ASP A 263 -0.66 8.84 7.00
N ALA A 264 0.51 8.32 7.42
CA ALA A 264 1.04 8.49 8.78
C ALA A 264 1.76 9.83 9.00
N ARG A 265 1.30 10.92 8.36
CA ARG A 265 1.89 12.25 8.47
C ARG A 265 1.86 12.77 9.90
N ASN A 266 2.97 13.39 10.31
CA ASN A 266 3.15 13.95 11.67
C ASN A 266 3.00 12.92 12.81
N GLN A 267 3.09 11.65 12.52
CA GLN A 267 3.05 10.61 13.53
C GLN A 267 4.47 10.35 14.06
N SER A 268 4.66 10.47 15.38
CA SER A 268 5.90 10.04 16.02
C SER A 268 5.87 8.55 16.25
N CYS A 269 6.97 7.86 15.93
CA CYS A 269 7.09 6.44 16.22
C CYS A 269 7.40 6.24 17.72
N PRO A 270 6.60 5.44 18.46
CA PRO A 270 6.87 5.12 19.85
C PRO A 270 8.19 4.34 20.01
N GLU A 271 8.91 4.58 21.11
CA GLU A 271 10.18 3.90 21.40
C GLU A 271 10.05 2.38 21.51
N ASP A 272 8.89 1.90 21.99
CA ASP A 272 8.57 0.48 22.06
C ASP A 272 8.57 -0.22 20.70
N VAL A 273 8.35 0.51 19.60
CA VAL A 273 8.39 -0.05 18.24
C VAL A 273 9.84 -0.34 17.84
N TYR A 274 10.74 0.62 18.08
CA TYR A 274 12.18 0.43 17.84
C TYR A 274 12.72 -0.73 18.67
N SER A 275 12.40 -0.75 19.96
CA SER A 275 12.81 -1.80 20.89
C SER A 275 12.24 -3.18 20.50
N GLY A 276 10.98 -3.22 20.06
CA GLY A 276 10.31 -4.45 19.62
C GLY A 276 10.94 -5.05 18.37
N LEU A 277 11.49 -4.23 17.48
CA LEU A 277 12.21 -4.65 16.27
C LEU A 277 13.72 -4.79 16.47
N GLN A 278 14.23 -4.44 17.67
CA GLN A 278 15.65 -4.35 17.99
C GLN A 278 16.44 -3.48 16.98
N LEU A 279 15.83 -2.38 16.57
CA LEU A 279 16.44 -1.35 15.72
C LEU A 279 16.71 -0.10 16.56
N SER A 280 17.81 0.61 16.26
CA SER A 280 18.06 1.93 16.84
C SER A 280 17.56 3.04 15.92
N ALA A 281 17.29 4.22 16.48
CA ALA A 281 16.90 5.39 15.71
C ALA A 281 17.94 5.73 14.62
N GLU A 282 19.24 5.63 14.97
CA GLU A 282 20.34 5.93 14.04
C GLU A 282 20.34 5.00 12.82
N ILE A 283 20.04 3.69 13.02
CA ILE A 283 19.90 2.74 11.91
C ILE A 283 18.72 3.12 11.04
N CYS A 284 17.61 3.49 11.63
CA CYS A 284 16.40 3.90 10.91
C CYS A 284 16.65 5.18 10.11
N ASP A 285 17.32 6.17 10.69
CA ASP A 285 17.70 7.42 10.02
C ASP A 285 18.65 7.17 8.83
N GLU A 286 19.62 6.24 8.99
CA GLU A 286 20.51 5.84 7.89
C GLU A 286 19.73 5.23 6.72
N VAL A 287 18.82 4.30 7.04
CA VAL A 287 18.01 3.61 6.02
C VAL A 287 17.05 4.59 5.34
N GLN A 288 16.39 5.47 6.11
CA GLN A 288 15.51 6.52 5.60
C GLN A 288 16.25 7.48 4.67
N SER A 289 17.45 7.94 5.06
CA SER A 289 18.26 8.84 4.24
C SER A 289 18.66 8.22 2.90
N ARG A 290 19.01 6.94 2.89
CA ARG A 290 19.29 6.20 1.63
C ARG A 290 18.07 6.08 0.72
N LEU A 291 16.88 5.91 1.31
CA LEU A 291 15.65 5.90 0.54
C LEU A 291 15.35 7.27 -0.07
N ALA A 292 15.64 8.35 0.67
CA ALA A 292 15.44 9.73 0.18
C ALA A 292 16.18 10.00 -1.14
N ASP A 293 17.41 9.48 -1.27
CA ASP A 293 18.20 9.59 -2.50
C ASP A 293 17.57 8.85 -3.70
N GLN A 294 16.61 7.95 -3.46
CA GLN A 294 15.98 7.11 -4.47
C GLN A 294 14.52 7.50 -4.79
N LEU A 295 13.97 8.48 -4.05
CA LEU A 295 12.55 8.84 -4.14
C LEU A 295 12.12 9.32 -5.52
N ASP A 296 12.93 10.08 -6.23
CA ASP A 296 12.60 10.55 -7.59
C ASP A 296 12.40 9.37 -8.54
N GLY A 297 13.26 8.36 -8.45
CA GLY A 297 13.15 7.13 -9.24
C GLY A 297 11.92 6.29 -8.88
N LEU A 298 11.59 6.21 -7.59
CA LEU A 298 10.39 5.52 -7.12
C LEU A 298 9.12 6.24 -7.54
N SER A 299 9.08 7.58 -7.42
CA SER A 299 7.93 8.39 -7.85
C SER A 299 7.69 8.29 -9.34
N ALA A 300 8.73 8.33 -10.17
CA ALA A 300 8.62 8.11 -11.61
C ALA A 300 8.10 6.71 -11.94
N SER A 301 8.54 5.69 -11.20
CA SER A 301 8.05 4.32 -11.34
C SER A 301 6.57 4.21 -10.93
N ALA A 302 6.18 4.84 -9.83
CA ALA A 302 4.79 4.90 -9.36
C ALA A 302 3.87 5.57 -10.40
N GLU A 303 4.30 6.69 -10.98
CA GLU A 303 3.54 7.39 -12.01
C GLU A 303 3.28 6.50 -13.23
N SER A 304 4.28 5.72 -13.62
CA SER A 304 4.16 4.78 -14.73
C SER A 304 3.19 3.61 -14.48
N LEU A 305 2.86 3.32 -13.22
CA LEU A 305 1.88 2.30 -12.86
C LEU A 305 0.43 2.84 -12.86
N THR A 306 0.26 4.17 -12.91
CA THR A 306 -1.06 4.83 -12.93
C THR A 306 -1.51 5.23 -14.34
N GLU A 307 -0.70 5.00 -15.35
CA GLU A 307 -1.00 5.17 -16.78
C GLU A 307 -1.61 3.90 -17.37
#